data_3fdebfc60a41fa7d448800c923d1676b
#
_entry.id   3fdebfc60a41fa7d448800c923d1676b
#
_cell.length_a   1.000
_cell.length_b   1.000
_cell.length_c   1.000
_cell.angle_alpha   90.00
_cell.angle_beta   90.00
_cell.angle_gamma   90.00
#
_symmetry.space_group_name_H-M   'P 1'
#
loop_
_entity.id
_entity.type
_entity.pdbx_description
1 polymer ?
#
loop_
_entity_poly.entity_id
_entity_poly.type
_entity_poly.pdbx_seq_one_letter_code
_entity_poly.pdbx_strand_id
1 'polypeptide(L)'
;VMVGHIAQPAYQKLYNPDFPDKLVPATLSPELLKGLLRKKLGFNGLIVTDSTCMVGFSCAMKREKAVPYAIEAGCDMFLFNKDLDEDYNYMLEGYKQGILSEQRLDEAITRILATKAALGLHKKAKNEIVPNEATLNILKNEEHVKWAKNSADKAVTLVKDTAGILPLSPRKTKKVLLEIMGDFPSNE
;
A
#
# COMPACT_ATOMS: atom_id res chain seq x y z
N VAL A 1 4.41 8.70 -0.98
CA VAL A 1 4.53 7.79 0.19
C VAL A 1 3.28 6.94 0.28
N MET A 2 3.42 5.61 0.41
CA MET A 2 2.33 4.70 0.75
C MET A 2 2.34 4.48 2.26
N VAL A 3 1.20 4.69 2.90
CA VAL A 3 1.06 4.60 4.36
C VAL A 3 0.43 3.27 4.73
N GLY A 4 1.15 2.46 5.50
CA GLY A 4 0.65 1.18 6.02
C GLY A 4 -0.39 1.36 7.14
N HIS A 5 -1.25 0.36 7.30
CA HIS A 5 -2.27 0.34 8.37
C HIS A 5 -1.69 -0.15 9.71
N ILE A 6 -0.59 0.48 10.11
CA ILE A 6 0.17 0.13 11.32
C ILE A 6 0.00 1.25 12.34
N ALA A 7 -0.33 0.91 13.59
CA ALA A 7 -0.42 1.87 14.67
C ALA A 7 0.97 2.24 15.22
N GLN A 8 1.15 3.51 15.55
CA GLN A 8 2.37 4.07 16.14
C GLN A 8 2.03 4.89 17.40
N PRO A 9 1.49 4.27 18.47
CA PRO A 9 0.90 5.00 19.59
C PRO A 9 1.90 5.93 20.30
N ALA A 10 3.18 5.57 20.37
CA ALA A 10 4.21 6.42 20.96
C ALA A 10 4.38 7.74 20.19
N TYR A 11 4.38 7.69 18.86
CA TYR A 11 4.44 8.90 18.03
C TYR A 11 3.15 9.69 18.04
N GLN A 12 2.00 9.03 18.09
CA GLN A 12 0.70 9.68 18.16
C GLN A 12 0.59 10.50 19.46
N LYS A 13 0.99 9.92 20.59
CA LYS A 13 1.06 10.62 21.88
C LYS A 13 2.08 11.76 21.92
N LEU A 14 3.16 11.69 21.17
CA LEU A 14 4.13 12.78 21.04
C LEU A 14 3.51 14.05 20.45
N TYR A 15 2.60 13.91 19.48
CA TYR A 15 1.93 15.04 18.81
C TYR A 15 0.59 15.41 19.42
N ASN A 16 -0.02 14.46 20.13
CA ASN A 16 -1.28 14.65 20.85
C ASN A 16 -1.17 13.90 22.19
N PRO A 17 -0.75 14.58 23.27
CA PRO A 17 -0.60 13.95 24.59
C PRO A 17 -1.87 13.27 25.11
N ASP A 18 -3.05 13.79 24.71
CA ASP A 18 -4.36 13.25 25.09
C ASP A 18 -4.83 12.13 24.15
N PHE A 19 -3.94 11.64 23.27
CA PHE A 19 -4.26 10.56 22.35
C PHE A 19 -4.76 9.33 23.14
N PRO A 20 -5.95 8.79 22.80
CA PRO A 20 -6.55 7.70 23.55
C PRO A 20 -5.70 6.42 23.46
N ASP A 21 -5.78 5.58 24.52
CA ASP A 21 -5.13 4.26 24.56
C ASP A 21 -5.85 3.25 23.65
N LYS A 22 -5.87 3.54 22.35
CA LYS A 22 -6.39 2.64 21.32
C LYS A 22 -5.42 2.60 20.15
N LEU A 23 -5.43 1.48 19.45
CA LEU A 23 -4.64 1.33 18.22
C LEU A 23 -5.36 2.01 17.06
N VAL A 24 -4.80 3.13 16.59
CA VAL A 24 -5.27 3.84 15.40
C VAL A 24 -4.20 3.69 14.32
N PRO A 25 -4.53 3.12 13.15
CA PRO A 25 -3.56 2.95 12.08
C PRO A 25 -3.10 4.29 11.53
N ALA A 26 -1.88 4.35 11.04
CA ALA A 26 -1.26 5.57 10.52
C ALA A 26 -2.10 6.26 9.43
N THR A 27 -2.80 5.48 8.61
CA THR A 27 -3.74 5.99 7.58
C THR A 27 -4.93 6.77 8.14
N LEU A 28 -5.24 6.60 9.42
CA LEU A 28 -6.33 7.29 10.13
C LEU A 28 -5.79 8.23 11.22
N SER A 29 -4.50 8.60 11.17
CA SER A 29 -3.85 9.42 12.20
C SER A 29 -3.38 10.76 11.65
N PRO A 30 -4.06 11.87 11.97
CA PRO A 30 -3.59 13.22 11.65
C PRO A 30 -2.23 13.52 12.27
N GLU A 31 -1.93 12.98 13.44
CA GLU A 31 -0.66 13.16 14.15
C GLU A 31 0.51 12.66 13.30
N LEU A 32 0.35 11.50 12.66
CA LEU A 32 1.38 10.93 11.79
C LEU A 32 1.41 11.58 10.41
N LEU A 33 0.25 11.78 9.79
CA LEU A 33 0.16 12.28 8.42
C LEU A 33 0.39 13.79 8.33
N LYS A 34 -0.35 14.58 9.11
CA LYS A 34 -0.23 16.04 9.12
C LYS A 34 0.93 16.48 10.02
N GLY A 35 1.04 15.93 11.24
CA GLY A 35 2.04 16.32 12.23
C GLY A 35 3.46 15.88 11.86
N LEU A 36 3.69 14.58 11.73
CA LEU A 36 5.02 14.05 11.43
C LEU A 36 5.38 14.25 9.97
N LEU A 37 4.63 13.64 9.04
CA LEU A 37 5.02 13.53 7.65
C LEU A 37 4.99 14.90 6.94
N ARG A 38 3.87 15.62 7.03
CA ARG A 38 3.75 16.93 6.36
C ARG A 38 4.54 18.02 7.06
N LYS A 39 4.30 18.23 8.37
CA LYS A 39 4.85 19.37 9.09
C LYS A 39 6.30 19.18 9.51
N LYS A 40 6.63 18.09 10.20
CA LYS A 40 7.98 17.89 10.76
C LYS A 40 8.99 17.47 9.69
N LEU A 41 8.62 16.54 8.80
CA LEU A 41 9.49 16.04 7.75
C LEU A 41 9.40 16.84 6.44
N GLY A 42 8.45 17.77 6.32
CA GLY A 42 8.31 18.63 5.14
C GLY A 42 7.88 17.91 3.85
N PHE A 43 7.31 16.69 3.95
CA PHE A 43 6.92 15.94 2.78
C PHE A 43 5.72 16.54 2.09
N ASN A 44 5.89 17.06 0.87
CA ASN A 44 4.83 17.70 0.09
C ASN A 44 4.32 16.85 -1.10
N GLY A 45 4.78 15.63 -1.26
CA GLY A 45 4.33 14.73 -2.32
C GLY A 45 2.99 14.05 -2.02
N LEU A 46 2.57 13.18 -2.93
CA LEU A 46 1.33 12.39 -2.82
C LEU A 46 1.44 11.36 -1.69
N ILE A 47 0.41 11.30 -0.85
CA ILE A 47 0.25 10.27 0.18
C ILE A 47 -0.89 9.35 -0.23
N VAL A 48 -0.60 8.07 -0.44
CA VAL A 48 -1.59 7.05 -0.76
C VAL A 48 -1.76 6.09 0.40
N THR A 49 -2.94 5.50 0.55
CA THR A 49 -3.16 4.44 1.54
C THR A 49 -2.51 3.13 1.06
N ASP A 50 -2.34 2.17 1.96
CA ASP A 50 -2.30 0.76 1.59
C ASP A 50 -3.72 0.26 1.29
N SER A 51 -3.87 -1.00 0.93
CA SER A 51 -5.16 -1.59 0.52
C SER A 51 -6.24 -1.43 1.59
N THR A 52 -7.36 -0.82 1.23
CA THR A 52 -8.50 -0.65 2.15
C THR A 52 -9.26 -1.95 2.45
N CYS A 53 -8.89 -3.05 1.75
CA CYS A 53 -9.37 -4.40 2.05
C CYS A 53 -8.75 -4.98 3.33
N MET A 54 -7.60 -4.47 3.76
CA MET A 54 -6.86 -5.01 4.89
C MET A 54 -7.58 -4.76 6.22
N VAL A 55 -7.52 -5.77 7.11
CA VAL A 55 -8.13 -5.68 8.44
C VAL A 55 -7.60 -4.49 9.24
N GLY A 56 -6.31 -4.17 9.10
CA GLY A 56 -5.70 -3.02 9.77
C GLY A 56 -6.36 -1.67 9.45
N PHE A 57 -7.01 -1.52 8.29
CA PHE A 57 -7.76 -0.32 7.95
C PHE A 57 -9.09 -0.22 8.71
N SER A 58 -9.81 -1.32 8.83
CA SER A 58 -11.18 -1.34 9.39
C SER A 58 -11.25 -1.67 10.86
N CYS A 59 -10.11 -1.98 11.52
CA CYS A 59 -10.09 -2.37 12.94
C CYS A 59 -10.40 -1.22 13.91
N ALA A 60 -10.09 0.04 13.54
CA ALA A 60 -10.23 1.21 14.41
C ALA A 60 -11.62 1.87 14.35
N MET A 61 -12.28 1.78 13.18
CA MET A 61 -13.61 2.32 12.97
C MET A 61 -14.30 1.65 11.78
N LYS A 62 -15.63 1.77 11.71
CA LYS A 62 -16.41 1.25 10.58
C LYS A 62 -16.01 1.90 9.28
N ARG A 63 -16.03 1.14 8.16
CA ARG A 63 -15.61 1.60 6.83
C ARG A 63 -16.33 2.85 6.35
N GLU A 64 -17.63 2.97 6.61
CA GLU A 64 -18.44 4.15 6.26
C GLU A 64 -17.86 5.47 6.78
N LYS A 65 -17.13 5.40 7.92
CA LYS A 65 -16.42 6.54 8.51
C LYS A 65 -14.93 6.54 8.20
N ALA A 66 -14.30 5.35 8.17
CA ALA A 66 -12.87 5.23 7.93
C ALA A 66 -12.47 5.73 6.54
N VAL A 67 -13.28 5.46 5.51
CA VAL A 67 -12.99 5.85 4.13
C VAL A 67 -12.91 7.37 3.99
N PRO A 68 -13.93 8.17 4.27
CA PRO A 68 -13.80 9.64 4.19
C PRO A 68 -12.78 10.19 5.19
N TYR A 69 -12.67 9.61 6.37
CA TYR A 69 -11.75 10.07 7.40
C TYR A 69 -10.28 9.83 7.04
N ALA A 70 -9.94 8.82 6.26
CA ALA A 70 -8.56 8.62 5.79
C ALA A 70 -8.05 9.81 4.97
N ILE A 71 -8.91 10.38 4.11
CA ILE A 71 -8.58 11.59 3.37
C ILE A 71 -8.52 12.79 4.32
N GLU A 72 -9.50 12.94 5.22
CA GLU A 72 -9.47 14.01 6.23
C GLU A 72 -8.21 13.94 7.09
N ALA A 73 -7.79 12.74 7.50
CA ALA A 73 -6.58 12.55 8.31
C ALA A 73 -5.28 12.93 7.60
N GLY A 74 -5.26 12.95 6.26
CA GLY A 74 -4.11 13.44 5.51
C GLY A 74 -3.65 12.61 4.32
N CYS A 75 -4.29 11.46 4.01
CA CYS A 75 -4.08 10.75 2.76
C CYS A 75 -4.67 11.54 1.58
N ASP A 76 -4.08 11.41 0.40
CA ASP A 76 -4.56 12.10 -0.79
C ASP A 76 -5.34 11.18 -1.73
N MET A 77 -5.07 9.87 -1.73
CA MET A 77 -5.84 8.91 -2.52
C MET A 77 -5.73 7.49 -1.95
N PHE A 78 -6.65 6.64 -2.36
CA PHE A 78 -6.65 5.24 -2.01
C PHE A 78 -5.86 4.41 -3.00
N LEU A 79 -5.22 3.35 -2.50
CA LEU A 79 -4.65 2.28 -3.28
C LEU A 79 -5.43 1.00 -2.96
N PHE A 80 -6.02 0.37 -4.00
CA PHE A 80 -6.87 -0.81 -3.89
C PHE A 80 -8.10 -0.63 -2.99
N ASN A 81 -9.17 -0.19 -3.60
CA ASN A 81 -10.49 -0.17 -2.99
C ASN A 81 -10.99 -1.60 -2.73
N LYS A 82 -11.78 -1.78 -1.68
CA LYS A 82 -12.51 -3.02 -1.44
C LYS A 82 -13.64 -3.19 -2.47
N ASP A 83 -14.42 -2.15 -2.62
CA ASP A 83 -15.50 -2.03 -3.58
C ASP A 83 -15.56 -0.55 -3.99
N LEU A 84 -15.56 -0.27 -5.31
CA LEU A 84 -15.46 1.10 -5.80
C LEU A 84 -16.75 1.89 -5.54
N ASP A 85 -17.90 1.26 -5.73
CA ASP A 85 -19.20 1.91 -5.57
C ASP A 85 -19.49 2.16 -4.08
N GLU A 86 -19.18 1.17 -3.21
CA GLU A 86 -19.28 1.32 -1.77
C GLU A 86 -18.39 2.48 -1.27
N ASP A 87 -17.11 2.47 -1.63
CA ASP A 87 -16.15 3.47 -1.17
C ASP A 87 -16.48 4.86 -1.72
N TYR A 88 -16.96 4.97 -2.96
CA TYR A 88 -17.44 6.23 -3.52
C TYR A 88 -18.63 6.79 -2.73
N ASN A 89 -19.61 5.95 -2.43
CA ASN A 89 -20.77 6.38 -1.65
C ASN A 89 -20.38 6.79 -0.22
N TYR A 90 -19.45 6.08 0.43
CA TYR A 90 -18.92 6.48 1.74
C TYR A 90 -18.21 7.83 1.69
N MET A 91 -17.42 8.10 0.63
CA MET A 91 -16.78 9.40 0.43
C MET A 91 -17.81 10.52 0.26
N LEU A 92 -18.83 10.30 -0.59
CA LEU A 92 -19.88 11.27 -0.86
C LEU A 92 -20.70 11.60 0.40
N GLU A 93 -21.11 10.57 1.14
CA GLU A 93 -21.85 10.76 2.39
C GLU A 93 -20.96 11.37 3.48
N GLY A 94 -19.70 10.98 3.56
CA GLY A 94 -18.74 11.58 4.49
C GLY A 94 -18.49 13.06 4.22
N TYR A 95 -18.47 13.48 2.96
CA TYR A 95 -18.41 14.89 2.59
C TYR A 95 -19.68 15.65 3.00
N LYS A 96 -20.87 15.11 2.69
CA LYS A 96 -22.15 15.72 3.08
C LYS A 96 -22.33 15.85 4.61
N GLN A 97 -21.79 14.90 5.36
CA GLN A 97 -21.84 14.89 6.83
C GLN A 97 -20.71 15.68 7.50
N GLY A 98 -19.80 16.27 6.74
CA GLY A 98 -18.68 17.05 7.25
C GLY A 98 -17.56 16.21 7.90
N ILE A 99 -17.51 14.88 7.66
CA ILE A 99 -16.37 14.03 8.05
C ILE A 99 -15.15 14.36 7.20
N LEU A 100 -15.36 14.63 5.91
CA LEU A 100 -14.36 15.12 4.97
C LEU A 100 -14.63 16.60 4.67
N SER A 101 -13.70 17.47 5.03
CA SER A 101 -13.79 18.90 4.76
C SER A 101 -13.50 19.23 3.30
N GLU A 102 -14.16 20.27 2.77
CA GLU A 102 -13.91 20.78 1.42
C GLU A 102 -12.43 21.17 1.23
N GLN A 103 -11.87 21.89 2.21
CA GLN A 103 -10.46 22.25 2.19
C GLN A 103 -9.55 21.04 2.01
N ARG A 104 -9.79 19.95 2.75
CA ARG A 104 -8.93 18.78 2.68
C ARG A 104 -9.12 18.01 1.36
N LEU A 105 -10.34 17.99 0.85
CA LEU A 105 -10.62 17.43 -0.48
C LEU A 105 -9.87 18.18 -1.57
N ASP A 106 -9.91 19.50 -1.57
CA ASP A 106 -9.20 20.36 -2.52
C ASP A 106 -7.68 20.20 -2.45
N GLU A 107 -7.13 20.08 -1.25
CA GLU A 107 -5.70 19.79 -1.05
C GLU A 107 -5.30 18.44 -1.67
N ALA A 108 -6.12 17.40 -1.51
CA ALA A 108 -5.87 16.08 -2.09
C ALA A 108 -5.91 16.12 -3.61
N ILE A 109 -6.98 16.69 -4.18
CA ILE A 109 -7.17 16.84 -5.62
C ILE A 109 -6.04 17.65 -6.23
N THR A 110 -5.62 18.73 -5.59
CA THR A 110 -4.51 19.58 -6.04
C THR A 110 -3.23 18.77 -6.17
N ARG A 111 -2.88 17.92 -5.18
CA ARG A 111 -1.67 17.09 -5.25
C ARG A 111 -1.77 16.00 -6.32
N ILE A 112 -2.95 15.39 -6.46
CA ILE A 112 -3.20 14.40 -7.51
C ILE A 112 -3.00 15.03 -8.90
N LEU A 113 -3.64 16.17 -9.15
CA LEU A 113 -3.56 16.88 -10.42
C LEU A 113 -2.15 17.43 -10.68
N ALA A 114 -1.48 17.97 -9.66
CA ALA A 114 -0.10 18.43 -9.77
C ALA A 114 0.85 17.28 -10.15
N THR A 115 0.69 16.10 -9.54
CA THR A 115 1.49 14.91 -9.88
C THR A 115 1.24 14.47 -11.32
N LYS A 116 -0.01 14.41 -11.75
CA LYS A 116 -0.38 14.09 -13.15
C LYS A 116 0.19 15.12 -14.14
N ALA A 117 0.14 16.40 -13.76
CA ALA A 117 0.69 17.49 -14.57
C ALA A 117 2.22 17.42 -14.67
N ALA A 118 2.92 17.13 -13.58
CA ALA A 118 4.37 16.94 -13.57
C ALA A 118 4.83 15.79 -14.49
N LEU A 119 4.01 14.73 -14.59
CA LEU A 119 4.23 13.63 -15.53
C LEU A 119 3.82 13.97 -16.98
N GLY A 120 3.28 15.15 -17.21
CA GLY A 120 2.83 15.61 -18.54
C GLY A 120 1.62 14.86 -19.08
N LEU A 121 0.86 14.13 -18.24
CA LEU A 121 -0.23 13.26 -18.68
C LEU A 121 -1.34 14.02 -19.45
N HIS A 122 -1.56 15.28 -19.10
CA HIS A 122 -2.55 16.15 -19.78
C HIS A 122 -2.12 16.59 -21.19
N LYS A 123 -0.85 16.39 -21.56
CA LYS A 123 -0.28 16.74 -22.87
C LYS A 123 -0.02 15.52 -23.75
N LYS A 124 -0.05 14.31 -23.18
CA LYS A 124 0.23 13.07 -23.89
C LYS A 124 -1.01 12.56 -24.61
N ALA A 125 -0.86 12.12 -25.85
CA ALA A 125 -1.88 11.38 -26.53
C ALA A 125 -2.10 10.01 -25.86
N LYS A 126 -3.28 9.42 -26.00
CA LYS A 126 -3.62 8.16 -25.32
C LYS A 126 -2.63 7.03 -25.63
N ASN A 127 -2.14 6.95 -26.85
CA ASN A 127 -1.15 5.96 -27.29
C ASN A 127 0.29 6.24 -26.75
N GLU A 128 0.55 7.43 -26.20
CA GLU A 128 1.83 7.77 -25.58
C GLU A 128 1.85 7.47 -24.08
N ILE A 129 0.68 7.23 -23.47
CA ILE A 129 0.54 6.88 -22.04
C ILE A 129 0.82 5.41 -21.84
N VAL A 130 0.44 4.57 -22.81
CA VAL A 130 0.68 3.13 -22.76
C VAL A 130 1.93 2.80 -23.57
N PRO A 131 2.93 2.14 -22.98
CA PRO A 131 4.12 1.70 -23.73
C PRO A 131 3.74 0.82 -24.91
N ASN A 132 4.45 0.95 -26.02
CA ASN A 132 4.25 0.08 -27.17
C ASN A 132 4.89 -1.31 -26.93
N GLU A 133 4.57 -2.29 -27.78
CA GLU A 133 5.06 -3.66 -27.64
C GLU A 133 6.58 -3.76 -27.70
N ALA A 134 7.28 -2.86 -28.41
CA ALA A 134 8.73 -2.85 -28.49
C ALA A 134 9.38 -2.60 -27.12
N THR A 135 8.71 -1.91 -26.20
CA THR A 135 9.21 -1.70 -24.85
C THR A 135 9.10 -2.93 -23.94
N LEU A 136 8.33 -3.95 -24.35
CA LEU A 136 8.21 -5.21 -23.61
C LEU A 136 9.54 -5.99 -23.61
N ASN A 137 10.43 -5.71 -24.56
CA ASN A 137 11.77 -6.32 -24.57
C ASN A 137 12.63 -5.97 -23.35
N ILE A 138 12.24 -4.92 -22.60
CA ILE A 138 12.85 -4.62 -21.29
C ILE A 138 12.51 -5.69 -20.25
N LEU A 139 11.31 -6.28 -20.33
CA LEU A 139 10.87 -7.29 -19.39
C LEU A 139 11.68 -8.57 -19.57
N LYS A 140 12.17 -9.13 -18.44
CA LYS A 140 12.94 -10.37 -18.43
C LYS A 140 14.20 -10.34 -19.31
N ASN A 141 14.78 -9.16 -19.54
CA ASN A 141 16.10 -9.11 -20.17
C ASN A 141 17.13 -9.86 -19.30
N GLU A 142 18.29 -10.19 -19.89
CA GLU A 142 19.31 -11.02 -19.22
C GLU A 142 19.75 -10.45 -17.87
N GLU A 143 19.84 -9.12 -17.75
CA GLU A 143 20.25 -8.46 -16.53
C GLU A 143 19.18 -8.60 -15.43
N HIS A 144 17.90 -8.42 -15.77
CA HIS A 144 16.80 -8.61 -14.82
C HIS A 144 16.71 -10.07 -14.33
N VAL A 145 16.91 -11.05 -15.24
CA VAL A 145 16.95 -12.47 -14.88
C VAL A 145 18.12 -12.75 -13.94
N LYS A 146 19.29 -12.17 -14.22
CA LYS A 146 20.47 -12.31 -13.36
C LYS A 146 20.22 -11.70 -11.97
N TRP A 147 19.59 -10.52 -11.88
CA TRP A 147 19.26 -9.93 -10.59
C TRP A 147 18.27 -10.76 -9.80
N ALA A 148 17.23 -11.26 -10.45
CA ALA A 148 16.24 -12.14 -9.81
C ALA A 148 16.90 -13.41 -9.27
N LYS A 149 17.76 -14.04 -10.07
CA LYS A 149 18.51 -15.24 -9.65
C LYS A 149 19.44 -14.94 -8.48
N ASN A 150 20.24 -13.88 -8.58
CA ASN A 150 21.18 -13.50 -7.51
C ASN A 150 20.44 -13.18 -6.21
N SER A 151 19.27 -12.53 -6.30
CA SER A 151 18.44 -12.21 -5.12
C SER A 151 17.88 -13.48 -4.48
N ALA A 152 17.37 -14.40 -5.29
CA ALA A 152 16.89 -15.70 -4.82
C ALA A 152 18.00 -16.51 -4.15
N ASP A 153 19.15 -16.61 -4.80
CA ASP A 153 20.31 -17.38 -4.28
C ASP A 153 20.80 -16.82 -2.93
N LYS A 154 20.76 -15.49 -2.75
CA LYS A 154 21.13 -14.83 -1.48
C LYS A 154 20.05 -14.91 -0.40
N ALA A 155 18.78 -15.00 -0.80
CA ALA A 155 17.66 -15.06 0.13
C ALA A 155 17.44 -16.44 0.73
N VAL A 156 17.84 -17.51 0.00
CA VAL A 156 17.71 -18.89 0.51
C VAL A 156 18.59 -19.09 1.73
N THR A 157 17.94 -19.36 2.86
CA THR A 157 18.63 -19.54 4.15
C THR A 157 18.26 -20.88 4.75
N LEU A 158 19.28 -21.70 5.04
CA LEU A 158 19.08 -22.95 5.77
C LEU A 158 18.86 -22.66 7.25
N VAL A 159 17.59 -22.66 7.67
CA VAL A 159 17.22 -22.37 9.07
C VAL A 159 17.48 -23.56 9.98
N LYS A 160 17.25 -24.78 9.48
CA LYS A 160 17.42 -26.01 10.25
C LYS A 160 17.58 -27.23 9.34
N ASP A 161 18.60 -28.04 9.57
CA ASP A 161 18.77 -29.36 8.98
C ASP A 161 19.45 -30.29 10.00
N THR A 162 18.71 -30.68 11.05
CA THR A 162 19.23 -31.55 12.12
C THR A 162 19.53 -32.97 11.66
N ALA A 163 18.88 -33.42 10.59
CA ALA A 163 19.09 -34.76 10.06
C ALA A 163 20.17 -34.79 8.97
N GLY A 164 20.71 -33.67 8.54
CA GLY A 164 21.72 -33.58 7.48
C GLY A 164 21.26 -34.15 6.16
N ILE A 165 20.00 -34.02 5.81
CA ILE A 165 19.39 -34.61 4.60
C ILE A 165 19.54 -33.74 3.35
N LEU A 166 19.90 -32.46 3.53
CA LEU A 166 20.15 -31.56 2.42
C LEU A 166 21.63 -31.60 1.97
N PRO A 167 21.91 -31.45 0.67
CA PRO A 167 20.97 -31.40 -0.44
C PRO A 167 20.31 -32.75 -0.73
N LEU A 168 19.03 -32.74 -1.14
CA LEU A 168 18.32 -33.96 -1.55
C LEU A 168 18.98 -34.57 -2.76
N SER A 169 19.18 -35.89 -2.70
CA SER A 169 19.78 -36.64 -3.81
C SER A 169 18.78 -37.64 -4.39
N PRO A 170 18.51 -37.63 -5.72
CA PRO A 170 17.63 -38.62 -6.36
C PRO A 170 18.08 -40.09 -6.17
N ARG A 171 19.36 -40.30 -5.88
CA ARG A 171 19.91 -41.66 -5.60
C ARG A 171 19.48 -42.17 -4.22
N LYS A 172 19.39 -41.26 -3.23
CA LYS A 172 19.06 -41.57 -1.82
C LYS A 172 17.59 -41.34 -1.52
N THR A 173 16.99 -40.25 -2.04
CA THR A 173 15.62 -39.82 -1.76
C THR A 173 14.73 -40.19 -2.95
N LYS A 174 14.02 -41.31 -2.83
CA LYS A 174 13.17 -41.83 -3.91
C LYS A 174 11.76 -41.27 -3.95
N LYS A 175 11.29 -40.71 -2.83
CA LYS A 175 9.95 -40.13 -2.70
C LYS A 175 10.07 -38.81 -1.96
N VAL A 176 9.45 -37.78 -2.50
CA VAL A 176 9.34 -36.44 -1.89
C VAL A 176 7.87 -36.08 -1.88
N LEU A 177 7.35 -35.71 -0.71
CA LEU A 177 6.05 -35.08 -0.58
C LEU A 177 6.27 -33.57 -0.59
N LEU A 178 5.63 -32.89 -1.52
CA LEU A 178 5.57 -31.43 -1.56
C LEU A 178 4.19 -31.00 -1.11
N GLU A 179 4.11 -30.31 0.02
CA GLU A 179 2.89 -29.66 0.52
C GLU A 179 3.04 -28.15 0.37
N ILE A 180 2.11 -27.54 -0.36
CA ILE A 180 2.11 -26.12 -0.61
C ILE A 180 0.90 -25.52 0.12
N MET A 181 1.18 -24.66 1.10
CA MET A 181 0.15 -23.92 1.84
C MET A 181 0.08 -22.50 1.30
N GLY A 182 -1.10 -22.05 0.90
CA GLY A 182 -1.34 -20.72 0.39
C GLY A 182 -2.75 -20.58 -0.20
N ASP A 183 -3.20 -19.35 -0.38
CA ASP A 183 -4.43 -19.05 -1.10
C ASP A 183 -4.16 -19.13 -2.60
N PHE A 184 -4.34 -20.33 -3.16
CA PHE A 184 -4.36 -20.47 -4.60
C PHE A 184 -5.77 -20.14 -5.10
N PRO A 185 -5.92 -19.32 -6.15
CA PRO A 185 -7.20 -19.21 -6.83
C PRO A 185 -7.57 -20.65 -7.27
N SER A 186 -8.76 -21.10 -6.86
CA SER A 186 -9.34 -22.32 -7.41
C SER A 186 -9.31 -22.19 -8.92
N ASN A 187 -8.61 -23.11 -9.59
CA ASN A 187 -8.72 -23.22 -11.03
C ASN A 187 -10.16 -23.64 -11.34
N GLU A 188 -11.01 -22.66 -11.67
CA GLU A 188 -12.23 -22.87 -12.43
C GLU A 188 -11.90 -23.00 -13.92
#